data_727acc036e9c18cffb097a625b2d67c9
#
_entry.id   727acc036e9c18cffb097a625b2d67c9
#
_cell.length_a   1.000
_cell.length_b   1.000
_cell.length_c   1.000
_cell.angle_alpha   90.00
_cell.angle_beta   90.00
_cell.angle_gamma   90.00
#
_symmetry.space_group_name_H-M   'P 1'
#
loop_
_entity.id
_entity.type
_entity.pdbx_description
1 polymer ?
#
loop_
_entity_poly.entity_id
_entity_poly.type
_entity_poly.pdbx_seq_one_letter_code
_entity_poly.pdbx_strand_id
1 'polypeptide(L)'
;YSAMLVTEAARQAQKKTGKSKISPADMRDAMEAFSIDEARMAALGLPNFAPSFSVSCENHGGNGIAAIQQWDATAKTWKMVTDFIEADMDVINPLIAADSAAYAAENKIKERCG
;
A
#
# COMPACT_ATOMS: atom_id res chain seq x y z
N TYR A 1 -7.53 -9.29 -1.24
CA TYR A 1 -6.87 -8.19 -0.54
C TYR A 1 -6.84 -6.91 -1.40
N SER A 2 -6.30 -6.94 -2.60
CA SER A 2 -6.20 -5.76 -3.48
C SER A 2 -7.57 -5.10 -3.76
N ALA A 3 -8.60 -5.90 -4.03
CA ALA A 3 -9.95 -5.36 -4.23
C ALA A 3 -10.49 -4.66 -2.98
N MET A 4 -10.17 -5.18 -1.79
CA MET A 4 -10.54 -4.56 -0.52
C MET A 4 -9.82 -3.19 -0.36
N LEU A 5 -8.51 -3.12 -0.66
CA LEU A 5 -7.76 -1.85 -0.59
C LEU A 5 -8.34 -0.78 -1.52
N VAL A 6 -8.66 -1.15 -2.77
CA VAL A 6 -9.27 -0.23 -3.74
C VAL A 6 -10.65 0.27 -3.26
N THR A 7 -11.48 -0.64 -2.74
CA THR A 7 -12.80 -0.28 -2.20
C THR A 7 -12.69 0.62 -0.98
N GLU A 8 -11.73 0.35 -0.10
CA GLU A 8 -11.48 1.17 1.07
C GLU A 8 -10.94 2.56 0.69
N ALA A 9 -10.06 2.66 -0.30
CA ALA A 9 -9.61 3.94 -0.84
C ALA A 9 -10.78 4.76 -1.41
N ALA A 10 -11.67 4.12 -2.17
CA ALA A 10 -12.87 4.79 -2.68
C ALA A 10 -13.78 5.29 -1.54
N ARG A 11 -13.94 4.50 -0.48
CA ARG A 11 -14.71 4.91 0.71
C ARG A 11 -14.05 6.08 1.43
N GLN A 12 -12.72 6.09 1.54
CA GLN A 12 -11.98 7.22 2.12
C GLN A 12 -12.13 8.48 1.25
N ALA A 13 -12.09 8.35 -0.09
CA ALA A 13 -12.34 9.44 -1.02
C ALA A 13 -13.74 10.03 -0.83
N GLN A 14 -14.78 9.20 -0.76
CA GLN A 14 -16.15 9.63 -0.50
C GLN A 14 -16.28 10.36 0.83
N LYS A 15 -15.66 9.83 1.89
CA LYS A 15 -15.67 10.46 3.21
C LYS A 15 -14.98 11.82 3.21
N LYS A 16 -13.83 11.93 2.55
CA LYS A 16 -13.03 13.17 2.45
C LYS A 16 -13.74 14.25 1.66
N THR A 17 -14.38 13.88 0.55
CA THR A 17 -15.01 14.84 -0.37
C THR A 17 -16.48 15.11 -0.06
N GLY A 18 -17.16 14.27 0.72
CA GLY A 18 -18.60 14.32 0.94
C GLY A 18 -19.45 13.90 -0.27
N LYS A 19 -18.82 13.35 -1.32
CA LYS A 19 -19.48 12.98 -2.58
C LYS A 19 -19.82 11.50 -2.60
N SER A 20 -21.00 11.12 -3.10
CA SER A 20 -21.34 9.73 -3.42
C SER A 20 -20.65 9.23 -4.70
N LYS A 21 -20.45 10.12 -5.67
CA LYS A 21 -19.71 9.85 -6.92
C LYS A 21 -18.37 10.58 -6.84
N ILE A 22 -17.29 9.82 -6.87
CA ILE A 22 -15.92 10.35 -6.87
C ILE A 22 -15.39 10.43 -8.30
N SER A 23 -14.59 11.46 -8.58
CA SER A 23 -13.86 11.61 -9.84
C SER A 23 -12.58 10.76 -9.84
N PRO A 24 -11.95 10.52 -11.00
CA PRO A 24 -10.62 9.91 -11.04
C PRO A 24 -9.57 10.67 -10.20
N ALA A 25 -9.65 11.99 -10.14
CA ALA A 25 -8.78 12.82 -9.31
C ALA A 25 -9.04 12.57 -7.81
N ASP A 26 -10.30 12.55 -7.38
CA ASP A 26 -10.64 12.24 -5.97
C ASP A 26 -10.11 10.85 -5.59
N MET A 27 -10.19 9.86 -6.49
CA MET A 27 -9.69 8.51 -6.26
C MET A 27 -8.16 8.47 -6.18
N ARG A 28 -7.46 9.12 -7.12
CA ARG A 28 -6.00 9.24 -7.08
C ARG A 28 -5.54 9.85 -5.76
N ASP A 29 -6.11 11.00 -5.38
CA ASP A 29 -5.72 11.73 -4.17
C ASP A 29 -6.02 10.91 -2.89
N ALA A 30 -7.03 10.05 -2.93
CA ALA A 30 -7.30 9.12 -1.83
C ALA A 30 -6.31 7.95 -1.82
N MET A 31 -5.91 7.44 -2.96
CA MET A 31 -4.90 6.37 -3.03
C MET A 31 -3.51 6.88 -2.61
N GLU A 32 -3.16 8.11 -2.96
CA GLU A 32 -1.88 8.74 -2.58
C GLU A 32 -1.82 9.21 -1.11
N ALA A 33 -2.93 9.19 -0.41
CA ALA A 33 -3.02 9.46 1.03
C ALA A 33 -3.63 8.27 1.79
N PHE A 34 -3.57 7.08 1.18
CA PHE A 34 -4.23 5.90 1.74
C PHE A 34 -3.50 5.38 2.96
N SER A 35 -4.28 5.07 4.00
CA SER A 35 -3.81 4.31 5.14
C SER A 35 -4.89 3.36 5.65
N ILE A 36 -4.46 2.22 6.16
CA ILE A 36 -5.33 1.25 6.81
C ILE A 36 -4.58 0.62 7.98
N ASP A 37 -5.19 0.61 9.14
CA ASP A 37 -4.64 -0.02 10.33
C ASP A 37 -5.22 -1.44 10.55
N GLU A 38 -4.63 -2.16 11.49
CA GLU A 38 -5.03 -3.53 11.82
C GLU A 38 -6.47 -3.60 12.33
N ALA A 39 -6.92 -2.60 13.10
CA ALA A 39 -8.29 -2.54 13.62
C ALA A 39 -9.29 -2.42 12.47
N ARG A 40 -8.98 -1.59 11.47
CA ARG A 40 -9.81 -1.45 10.28
C ARG A 40 -9.80 -2.72 9.43
N MET A 41 -8.64 -3.37 9.26
CA MET A 41 -8.56 -4.67 8.56
C MET A 41 -9.39 -5.73 9.27
N ALA A 42 -9.32 -5.82 10.59
CA ALA A 42 -10.14 -6.75 11.37
C ALA A 42 -11.64 -6.48 11.20
N ALA A 43 -12.06 -5.21 11.19
CA ALA A 43 -13.45 -4.83 10.95
C ALA A 43 -13.94 -5.16 9.52
N LEU A 44 -13.02 -5.31 8.56
CA LEU A 44 -13.30 -5.76 7.20
C LEU A 44 -13.23 -7.28 7.03
N GLY A 45 -13.05 -8.03 8.10
CA GLY A 45 -13.02 -9.50 8.10
C GLY A 45 -11.63 -10.10 7.81
N LEU A 46 -10.56 -9.30 7.92
CA LEU A 46 -9.18 -9.72 7.67
C LEU A 46 -8.27 -9.51 8.91
N PRO A 47 -8.62 -10.05 10.08
CA PRO A 47 -7.78 -9.93 11.26
C PRO A 47 -6.42 -10.61 11.03
N ASN A 48 -5.33 -9.95 11.41
CA ASN A 48 -3.96 -10.47 11.31
C ASN A 48 -3.51 -10.88 9.89
N PHE A 49 -4.22 -10.41 8.86
CA PHE A 49 -3.90 -10.75 7.47
C PHE A 49 -2.67 -10.00 6.95
N ALA A 50 -2.53 -8.76 7.34
CA ALA A 50 -1.40 -7.89 6.98
C ALA A 50 -1.17 -6.85 8.08
N PRO A 51 0.06 -6.31 8.22
CA PRO A 51 0.32 -5.18 9.10
C PRO A 51 -0.37 -3.91 8.59
N SER A 52 -0.41 -2.88 9.43
CA SER A 52 -0.83 -1.53 9.02
C SER A 52 -0.08 -1.09 7.76
N PHE A 53 -0.79 -0.46 6.85
CA PHE A 53 -0.26 -0.09 5.54
C PHE A 53 -0.60 1.35 5.22
N SER A 54 0.36 2.08 4.69
CA SER A 54 0.15 3.46 4.21
C SER A 54 0.99 3.74 2.97
N VAL A 55 0.48 4.61 2.13
CA VAL A 55 1.18 5.17 0.97
C VAL A 55 1.04 6.69 0.96
N SER A 56 1.99 7.35 0.33
CA SER A 56 1.94 8.79 0.08
C SER A 56 2.20 9.08 -1.39
N CYS A 57 2.11 10.34 -1.78
CA CYS A 57 2.47 10.75 -3.14
C CYS A 57 3.95 10.45 -3.47
N GLU A 58 4.84 10.56 -2.48
CA GLU A 58 6.27 10.29 -2.64
C GLU A 58 6.60 8.80 -2.50
N ASN A 59 5.78 8.05 -1.75
CA ASN A 59 6.03 6.63 -1.49
C ASN A 59 4.80 5.78 -1.83
N HIS A 60 4.75 5.27 -3.04
CA HIS A 60 3.74 4.30 -3.49
C HIS A 60 4.09 2.85 -3.13
N GLY A 61 5.32 2.59 -2.65
CA GLY A 61 5.80 1.25 -2.30
C GLY A 61 5.25 0.71 -0.97
N GLY A 62 4.72 1.59 -0.13
CA GLY A 62 4.21 1.22 1.20
C GLY A 62 5.33 0.96 2.21
N ASN A 63 5.09 0.01 3.12
CA ASN A 63 5.94 -0.17 4.31
C ASN A 63 7.19 -1.05 4.09
N GLY A 64 7.29 -1.73 2.94
CA GLY A 64 8.40 -2.67 2.70
C GLY A 64 8.41 -3.88 3.64
N ILE A 65 7.25 -4.28 4.14
CA ILE A 65 7.11 -5.38 5.11
C ILE A 65 6.57 -6.61 4.40
N ALA A 66 7.18 -7.76 4.66
CA ALA A 66 6.78 -9.04 4.09
C ALA A 66 6.84 -10.17 5.12
N ALA A 67 6.13 -11.25 4.85
CA ALA A 67 6.23 -12.49 5.61
C ALA A 67 6.24 -13.68 4.65
N ILE A 68 6.82 -14.78 5.08
CA ILE A 68 6.89 -16.02 4.29
C ILE A 68 5.77 -16.95 4.73
N GLN A 69 5.04 -17.46 3.75
CA GLN A 69 4.05 -18.51 3.94
C GLN A 69 4.49 -19.78 3.24
N GLN A 70 4.22 -20.91 3.86
CA GLN A 70 4.46 -22.24 3.30
C GLN A 70 3.15 -23.00 3.16
N TRP A 71 2.97 -23.65 2.02
CA TRP A 71 1.83 -24.53 1.80
C TRP A 71 2.00 -25.82 2.57
N ASP A 72 1.02 -26.17 3.41
CA ASP A 72 0.92 -27.46 4.07
C ASP A 72 -0.02 -28.38 3.25
N ALA A 73 0.56 -29.32 2.54
CA ALA A 73 -0.18 -30.23 1.68
C ALA A 73 -1.09 -31.20 2.45
N THR A 74 -0.78 -31.50 3.72
CA THR A 74 -1.59 -32.36 4.57
C THR A 74 -2.81 -31.60 5.10
N ALA A 75 -2.61 -30.43 5.64
CA ALA A 75 -3.68 -29.58 6.16
C ALA A 75 -4.43 -28.82 5.05
N LYS A 76 -3.90 -28.81 3.80
CA LYS A 76 -4.41 -28.06 2.65
C LYS A 76 -4.62 -26.57 2.96
N THR A 77 -3.66 -25.97 3.64
CA THR A 77 -3.71 -24.55 4.05
C THR A 77 -2.33 -23.90 3.99
N TRP A 78 -2.31 -22.59 3.93
CA TRP A 78 -1.09 -21.80 4.08
C TRP A 78 -0.79 -21.56 5.56
N LYS A 79 0.46 -21.77 5.94
CA LYS A 79 0.98 -21.47 7.28
C LYS A 79 2.02 -20.36 7.21
N MET A 80 1.93 -19.41 8.12
CA MET A 80 3.00 -18.44 8.33
C MET A 80 4.21 -19.16 8.91
N VAL A 81 5.37 -19.01 8.28
CA VAL A 81 6.64 -19.59 8.75
C VAL A 81 7.61 -18.53 9.28
N THR A 82 7.28 -17.26 9.06
CA THR A 82 7.96 -16.12 9.69
C THR A 82 6.94 -15.14 10.25
N ASP A 83 7.38 -14.33 11.21
CA ASP A 83 6.70 -13.07 11.51
C ASP A 83 6.85 -12.09 10.34
N PHE A 84 6.18 -10.94 10.41
CA PHE A 84 6.38 -9.87 9.46
C PHE A 84 7.78 -9.27 9.65
N ILE A 85 8.55 -9.24 8.56
CA ILE A 85 9.94 -8.79 8.51
C ILE A 85 9.97 -7.52 7.67
N GLU A 86 10.56 -6.46 8.20
CA GLU A 86 10.82 -5.23 7.48
C GLU A 86 12.04 -5.41 6.57
N ALA A 87 11.93 -4.97 5.31
CA ALA A 87 13.05 -4.93 4.39
C ALA A 87 14.07 -3.85 4.83
N ASP A 88 15.32 -3.99 4.38
CA ASP A 88 16.38 -3.01 4.65
C ASP A 88 16.14 -1.71 3.85
N MET A 89 15.16 -0.93 4.34
CA MET A 89 14.72 0.29 3.67
C MET A 89 15.78 1.39 3.68
N ASP A 90 16.75 1.35 4.58
CA ASP A 90 17.89 2.27 4.60
C ASP A 90 18.81 2.07 3.38
N VAL A 91 18.88 0.86 2.86
CA VAL A 91 19.59 0.55 1.61
C VAL A 91 18.70 0.75 0.39
N ILE A 92 17.45 0.32 0.47
CA ILE A 92 16.51 0.30 -0.67
C ILE A 92 16.07 1.72 -1.06
N ASN A 93 15.69 2.56 -0.11
CA ASN A 93 15.16 3.89 -0.38
C ASN A 93 16.11 4.81 -1.16
N PRO A 94 17.42 4.88 -0.86
CA PRO A 94 18.36 5.66 -1.66
C PRO A 94 18.48 5.17 -3.11
N LEU A 95 18.40 3.86 -3.35
CA LEU A 95 18.44 3.28 -4.69
C LEU A 95 17.18 3.65 -5.48
N ILE A 96 16.00 3.52 -4.86
CA ILE A 96 14.72 3.93 -5.48
C ILE A 96 14.75 5.42 -5.82
N ALA A 97 15.24 6.26 -4.92
CA ALA A 97 15.30 7.71 -5.14
C ALA A 97 16.24 8.06 -6.32
N ALA A 98 17.42 7.42 -6.38
CA ALA A 98 18.38 7.63 -7.46
C ALA A 98 17.80 7.21 -8.81
N ASP A 99 17.23 6.01 -8.92
CA ASP A 99 16.64 5.48 -10.15
C ASP A 99 15.42 6.31 -10.59
N SER A 100 14.58 6.71 -9.65
CA SER A 100 13.40 7.56 -9.94
C SER A 100 13.82 8.91 -10.48
N ALA A 101 14.84 9.55 -9.90
CA ALA A 101 15.36 10.84 -10.37
C ALA A 101 15.97 10.71 -11.77
N ALA A 102 16.77 9.65 -12.03
CA ALA A 102 17.35 9.40 -13.33
C ALA A 102 16.28 9.18 -14.40
N TYR A 103 15.28 8.34 -14.11
CA TYR A 103 14.17 8.07 -15.02
C TYR A 103 13.34 9.32 -15.31
N ALA A 104 13.05 10.12 -14.28
CA ALA A 104 12.29 11.37 -14.43
C ALA A 104 13.02 12.37 -15.31
N ALA A 105 14.36 12.50 -15.14
CA ALA A 105 15.18 13.39 -15.96
C ALA A 105 15.22 12.93 -17.43
N GLU A 106 15.45 11.65 -17.68
CA GLU A 106 15.49 11.06 -19.02
C GLU A 106 14.17 11.25 -19.78
N ASN A 107 13.04 11.06 -19.08
CA ASN A 107 11.71 11.10 -19.68
C ASN A 107 11.01 12.48 -19.52
N LYS A 108 11.71 13.49 -19.01
CA LYS A 108 11.19 14.85 -18.80
C LYS A 108 9.90 14.88 -17.98
N ILE A 109 9.81 13.99 -17.00
CA ILE A 109 8.66 13.91 -16.07
C ILE A 109 8.82 15.03 -15.04
N LYS A 110 7.76 15.82 -14.86
CA LYS A 110 7.71 16.86 -13.82
C LYS A 110 7.28 16.25 -12.50
N GLU A 111 7.95 16.66 -11.44
CA GLU A 111 7.53 16.32 -10.09
C GLU A 111 6.09 16.80 -9.85
N ARG A 112 5.30 15.95 -9.19
CA ARG A 112 3.89 16.20 -8.92
C ARG A 112 3.56 16.27 -7.43
N CYS A 113 4.42 15.64 -6.62
CA CYS A 113 4.26 15.60 -5.17
C CYS A 113 4.96 16.82 -4.56
N GLY A 114 4.22 17.89 -4.29
CA GLY A 114 4.76 19.09 -3.69
C GLY A 114 3.69 20.11 -3.40
#